data_a2050ed478833b9d23827e13954639e5
#
_entry.id   a2050ed478833b9d23827e13954639e5
#
_cell.length_a   1.000
_cell.length_b   1.000
_cell.length_c   1.000
_cell.angle_alpha   90.00
_cell.angle_beta   90.00
_cell.angle_gamma   90.00
#
_symmetry.space_group_name_H-M   'P 1'
#
loop_
_entity.id
_entity.type
_entity.pdbx_description
1 polymer ?
#
loop_
_entity_poly.entity_id
_entity_poly.type
_entity_poly.pdbx_seq_one_letter_code
_entity_poly.pdbx_strand_id
1 'polypeptide(L)'
;MSIRTLPVLLAITAGLAVNAAQAATTGTLRFEGLVNAGTCNLAAGDVNRTITLPAVKISDFDSSPFAGAHNFEVSADCESDIRNVTFLFTGTPSTGNGLIFNNTGTSQGTGLWLVHRTTPVSTIPANGTPAQRSRTVATSSNKAILPLQAAYHKTSGAITQGTLISSMTVAITYN
;
A
#
# COMPACT_ATOMS: atom_id res chain seq x y z
N MET A 1 -0.69 -109.93 -41.78
CA MET A 1 -0.26 -108.78 -42.49
C MET A 1 -0.16 -107.59 -41.45
N SER A 2 1.02 -107.25 -41.08
CA SER A 2 1.34 -106.31 -40.02
C SER A 2 1.47 -104.90 -40.61
N ILE A 3 0.73 -103.95 -40.10
CA ILE A 3 0.96 -102.52 -40.37
C ILE A 3 1.49 -101.89 -39.11
N ARG A 4 2.75 -101.50 -39.19
CA ARG A 4 3.46 -100.75 -38.13
C ARG A 4 3.05 -99.32 -38.20
N THR A 5 2.45 -98.84 -37.15
CA THR A 5 2.19 -97.39 -36.98
C THR A 5 3.38 -96.72 -36.28
N LEU A 6 3.96 -95.68 -36.93
CA LEU A 6 5.03 -94.90 -36.42
C LEU A 6 4.44 -93.73 -35.61
N PRO A 7 4.85 -93.42 -34.38
CA PRO A 7 4.39 -92.20 -33.68
C PRO A 7 5.26 -91.02 -34.10
N VAL A 8 4.62 -89.99 -34.61
CA VAL A 8 5.22 -88.68 -34.85
C VAL A 8 5.31 -87.92 -33.53
N LEU A 9 6.52 -87.76 -33.03
CA LEU A 9 6.77 -86.82 -31.89
C LEU A 9 6.70 -85.41 -32.39
N LEU A 10 5.69 -84.66 -31.98
CA LEU A 10 5.59 -83.23 -32.19
C LEU A 10 6.31 -82.53 -31.04
N ALA A 11 7.52 -81.97 -31.28
CA ALA A 11 8.24 -81.16 -30.33
C ALA A 11 7.69 -79.73 -30.34
N ILE A 12 6.92 -79.38 -29.31
CA ILE A 12 6.47 -78.00 -29.08
C ILE A 12 7.60 -77.26 -28.38
N THR A 13 8.37 -76.40 -29.10
CA THR A 13 9.29 -75.43 -28.53
C THR A 13 8.50 -74.23 -28.06
N ALA A 14 8.14 -74.17 -26.77
CA ALA A 14 7.61 -73.01 -26.13
C ALA A 14 8.73 -71.99 -26.01
N GLY A 15 8.76 -70.97 -26.91
CA GLY A 15 9.65 -69.84 -26.78
C GLY A 15 9.21 -68.96 -25.60
N LEU A 16 9.94 -69.03 -24.51
CA LEU A 16 9.84 -68.10 -23.39
C LEU A 16 10.40 -66.74 -23.85
N ALA A 17 9.50 -65.83 -24.34
CA ALA A 17 9.85 -64.45 -24.50
C ALA A 17 10.03 -63.82 -23.10
N VAL A 18 11.26 -63.76 -22.64
CA VAL A 18 11.65 -63.04 -21.44
C VAL A 18 11.54 -61.56 -21.80
N ASN A 19 10.41 -60.93 -21.49
CA ASN A 19 10.31 -59.48 -21.46
C ASN A 19 11.22 -58.99 -20.34
N ALA A 20 12.45 -58.61 -20.67
CA ALA A 20 13.31 -57.89 -19.76
C ALA A 20 12.61 -56.54 -19.44
N ALA A 21 11.91 -56.50 -18.31
CA ALA A 21 11.42 -55.22 -17.77
C ALA A 21 12.64 -54.36 -17.50
N GLN A 22 12.89 -53.39 -18.38
CA GLN A 22 13.92 -52.40 -18.13
C GLN A 22 13.43 -51.50 -16.99
N ALA A 23 14.04 -51.68 -15.83
CA ALA A 23 13.81 -50.76 -14.72
C ALA A 23 14.29 -49.36 -15.12
N ALA A 24 13.41 -48.37 -15.08
CA ALA A 24 13.79 -47.00 -15.30
C ALA A 24 14.83 -46.56 -14.26
N THR A 25 16.03 -46.29 -14.69
CA THR A 25 17.15 -45.89 -13.83
C THR A 25 17.19 -44.38 -13.60
N THR A 26 16.35 -43.61 -14.34
CA THR A 26 16.23 -42.17 -14.23
C THR A 26 14.76 -41.77 -14.11
N GLY A 27 14.48 -40.79 -13.29
CA GLY A 27 13.16 -40.18 -13.14
C GLY A 27 13.28 -38.67 -13.04
N THR A 28 12.23 -37.95 -13.41
CA THR A 28 12.13 -36.50 -13.25
C THR A 28 11.33 -36.17 -12.00
N LEU A 29 11.91 -35.40 -11.11
CA LEU A 29 11.22 -34.82 -9.97
C LEU A 29 10.87 -33.37 -10.32
N ARG A 30 9.59 -33.01 -10.21
CA ARG A 30 9.10 -31.64 -10.39
C ARG A 30 8.75 -31.08 -9.02
N PHE A 31 9.29 -29.91 -8.73
CA PHE A 31 8.97 -29.16 -7.51
C PHE A 31 8.16 -27.92 -7.92
N GLU A 32 7.06 -27.70 -7.25
CA GLU A 32 6.20 -26.52 -7.42
C GLU A 32 6.01 -25.87 -6.06
N GLY A 33 6.12 -24.55 -6.02
CA GLY A 33 5.91 -23.75 -4.81
C GLY A 33 5.34 -22.39 -5.19
N LEU A 34 4.59 -21.78 -4.28
CA LEU A 34 4.09 -20.42 -4.40
C LEU A 34 4.83 -19.54 -3.39
N VAL A 35 5.36 -18.41 -3.85
CA VAL A 35 5.93 -17.38 -3.00
C VAL A 35 4.93 -16.22 -3.00
N ASN A 36 4.36 -15.90 -1.85
CA ASN A 36 3.48 -14.75 -1.66
C ASN A 36 4.32 -13.58 -1.17
N ALA A 37 3.98 -12.36 -1.66
CA ALA A 37 4.50 -11.14 -1.09
C ALA A 37 3.84 -10.86 0.26
N GLY A 38 4.57 -10.23 1.16
CA GLY A 38 4.05 -9.76 2.43
C GLY A 38 3.03 -8.63 2.27
N THR A 39 2.41 -8.24 3.36
CA THR A 39 1.34 -7.23 3.40
C THR A 39 1.71 -6.06 4.32
N CYS A 40 1.05 -4.92 4.07
CA CYS A 40 1.06 -3.75 4.95
C CYS A 40 -0.36 -3.32 5.26
N ASN A 41 -0.58 -2.86 6.48
CA ASN A 41 -1.83 -2.24 6.90
C ASN A 41 -1.56 -0.88 7.54
N LEU A 42 -2.47 0.09 7.38
CA LEU A 42 -2.43 1.29 8.22
C LEU A 42 -2.47 0.87 9.69
N ALA A 43 -1.65 1.49 10.52
CA ALA A 43 -1.69 1.24 11.95
C ALA A 43 -3.10 1.49 12.50
N ALA A 44 -3.54 0.65 13.44
CA ALA A 44 -4.93 0.68 13.93
C ALA A 44 -5.35 2.07 14.46
N GLY A 45 -4.41 2.83 15.04
CA GLY A 45 -4.63 4.20 15.50
C GLY A 45 -4.80 5.24 14.39
N ASP A 46 -4.47 4.91 13.13
CA ASP A 46 -4.52 5.82 11.99
C ASP A 46 -5.72 5.56 11.06
N VAL A 47 -6.47 4.47 11.26
CA VAL A 47 -7.61 4.09 10.39
C VAL A 47 -8.77 5.10 10.44
N ASN A 48 -9.10 5.61 11.64
CA ASN A 48 -10.17 6.60 11.83
C ASN A 48 -9.72 7.64 12.86
N ARG A 49 -8.64 8.35 12.57
CA ARG A 49 -8.02 9.27 13.51
C ARG A 49 -8.53 10.69 13.36
N THR A 50 -8.85 11.32 14.47
CA THR A 50 -9.08 12.77 14.54
C THR A 50 -7.81 13.46 15.04
N ILE A 51 -7.34 14.46 14.31
CA ILE A 51 -6.20 15.29 14.69
C ILE A 51 -6.74 16.66 15.08
N THR A 52 -6.53 17.04 16.34
CA THR A 52 -6.97 18.32 16.87
C THR A 52 -5.84 19.37 16.70
N LEU A 53 -6.14 20.42 15.96
CA LEU A 53 -5.22 21.54 15.81
C LEU A 53 -5.36 22.51 17.00
N PRO A 54 -4.29 23.23 17.38
CA PRO A 54 -4.36 24.26 18.42
C PRO A 54 -5.28 25.40 17.99
N ALA A 55 -5.96 26.02 18.94
CA ALA A 55 -6.75 27.22 18.65
C ALA A 55 -5.85 28.38 18.21
N VAL A 56 -6.32 29.15 17.24
CA VAL A 56 -5.63 30.30 16.67
C VAL A 56 -6.50 31.55 16.71
N LYS A 57 -5.89 32.73 16.68
CA LYS A 57 -6.58 34.04 16.54
C LYS A 57 -6.54 34.47 15.08
N ILE A 58 -7.49 35.28 14.66
CA ILE A 58 -7.50 35.90 13.32
C ILE A 58 -6.22 36.69 13.09
N SER A 59 -5.73 37.40 14.12
CA SER A 59 -4.49 38.17 14.06
C SER A 59 -3.22 37.32 13.83
N ASP A 60 -3.24 36.05 14.12
CA ASP A 60 -2.09 35.14 13.86
C ASP A 60 -1.81 35.01 12.37
N PHE A 61 -2.77 35.37 11.55
CA PHE A 61 -2.63 35.39 10.09
C PHE A 61 -2.16 36.72 9.50
N ASP A 62 -1.99 37.79 10.30
CA ASP A 62 -1.61 39.11 9.78
C ASP A 62 -0.22 39.10 9.13
N SER A 63 0.71 38.36 9.73
CA SER A 63 2.10 38.23 9.26
C SER A 63 2.43 36.94 8.52
N SER A 64 1.49 35.99 8.47
CA SER A 64 1.72 34.66 7.88
C SER A 64 0.48 34.16 7.11
N PRO A 65 0.65 33.42 6.02
CA PRO A 65 -0.47 32.78 5.35
C PRO A 65 -1.02 31.57 6.12
N PHE A 66 -0.33 31.07 7.14
CA PHE A 66 -0.75 29.93 7.94
C PHE A 66 -0.51 30.15 9.42
N ALA A 67 -1.25 29.41 10.26
CA ALA A 67 -1.13 29.45 11.71
C ALA A 67 -1.50 28.09 12.33
N GLY A 68 -1.16 27.89 13.60
CA GLY A 68 -1.58 26.70 14.36
C GLY A 68 -0.99 25.40 13.82
N ALA A 69 0.26 25.41 13.44
CA ALA A 69 0.94 24.22 12.95
C ALA A 69 1.01 23.11 14.03
N HIS A 70 0.59 21.91 13.68
CA HIS A 70 0.58 20.73 14.54
C HIS A 70 1.26 19.56 13.83
N ASN A 71 2.25 18.97 14.48
CA ASN A 71 2.99 17.82 13.97
C ASN A 71 2.31 16.53 14.37
N PHE A 72 2.25 15.58 13.43
CA PHE A 72 1.74 14.23 13.67
C PHE A 72 2.41 13.26 12.70
N GLU A 73 2.12 11.99 12.85
CA GLU A 73 2.63 10.94 11.99
C GLU A 73 1.47 10.04 11.55
N VAL A 74 1.57 9.48 10.36
CA VAL A 74 0.74 8.38 9.88
C VAL A 74 1.67 7.20 9.64
N SER A 75 1.27 6.01 10.09
CA SER A 75 2.11 4.83 10.00
C SER A 75 1.40 3.62 9.41
N ALA A 76 2.20 2.71 8.85
CA ALA A 76 1.76 1.41 8.40
C ALA A 76 2.63 0.32 9.03
N ASP A 77 1.98 -0.74 9.49
CA ASP A 77 2.61 -1.96 9.98
C ASP A 77 2.74 -2.94 8.83
N CYS A 78 3.95 -3.43 8.57
CA CYS A 78 4.29 -4.22 7.39
C CYS A 78 4.98 -5.53 7.76
N GLU A 79 4.92 -6.51 6.87
CA GLU A 79 5.75 -7.69 6.96
C GLU A 79 7.20 -7.39 6.54
N SER A 80 8.12 -8.28 6.89
CA SER A 80 9.57 -8.02 6.83
C SER A 80 10.16 -7.91 5.42
N ASP A 81 9.46 -8.39 4.42
CA ASP A 81 9.84 -8.36 3.00
C ASP A 81 9.42 -7.08 2.27
N ILE A 82 8.56 -6.27 2.88
CA ILE A 82 8.15 -4.98 2.32
C ILE A 82 9.24 -3.93 2.55
N ARG A 83 9.62 -3.23 1.48
CA ARG A 83 10.71 -2.23 1.49
C ARG A 83 10.22 -0.80 1.50
N ASN A 84 9.11 -0.52 0.83
CA ASN A 84 8.58 0.83 0.72
C ASN A 84 7.07 0.83 0.83
N VAL A 85 6.54 1.89 1.43
CA VAL A 85 5.10 2.17 1.49
C VAL A 85 4.86 3.55 0.91
N THR A 86 3.91 3.66 0.00
CA THR A 86 3.44 4.92 -0.58
C THR A 86 2.09 5.26 0.02
N PHE A 87 2.00 6.41 0.67
CA PHE A 87 0.77 6.97 1.23
C PHE A 87 0.19 7.97 0.23
N LEU A 88 -1.02 7.74 -0.25
CA LEU A 88 -1.78 8.63 -1.12
C LEU A 88 -2.88 9.34 -0.32
N PHE A 89 -2.85 10.67 -0.32
CA PHE A 89 -3.85 11.51 0.34
C PHE A 89 -4.92 11.98 -0.66
N THR A 90 -6.19 11.84 -0.30
CA THR A 90 -7.31 12.26 -1.13
C THR A 90 -8.33 13.02 -0.29
N GLY A 91 -8.69 14.20 -0.73
CA GLY A 91 -9.68 15.06 -0.07
C GLY A 91 -10.16 16.15 -1.04
N THR A 92 -11.13 16.95 -0.60
CA THR A 92 -11.71 18.03 -1.41
C THR A 92 -10.80 19.26 -1.38
N PRO A 93 -10.36 19.80 -2.52
CA PRO A 93 -9.65 21.08 -2.57
C PRO A 93 -10.52 22.24 -2.12
N SER A 94 -9.92 23.24 -1.48
CA SER A 94 -10.59 24.50 -1.17
C SER A 94 -10.86 25.31 -2.44
N THR A 95 -12.03 25.93 -2.55
CA THR A 95 -12.40 26.80 -3.70
C THR A 95 -11.54 28.03 -3.80
N GLY A 96 -11.07 28.58 -2.68
CA GLY A 96 -10.25 29.81 -2.65
C GLY A 96 -8.76 29.57 -2.78
N ASN A 97 -8.30 28.33 -2.57
CA ASN A 97 -6.91 27.92 -2.75
C ASN A 97 -6.86 26.40 -2.93
N GLY A 98 -6.76 25.95 -4.18
CA GLY A 98 -6.79 24.50 -4.50
C GLY A 98 -5.65 23.67 -3.93
N LEU A 99 -4.57 24.29 -3.44
CA LEU A 99 -3.46 23.57 -2.81
C LEU A 99 -3.82 23.02 -1.42
N ILE A 100 -4.80 23.64 -0.75
CA ILE A 100 -5.19 23.27 0.61
C ILE A 100 -6.54 22.53 0.62
N PHE A 101 -6.77 21.74 1.63
CA PHE A 101 -8.01 20.96 1.77
C PHE A 101 -9.14 21.85 2.27
N ASN A 102 -10.34 21.58 1.78
CA ASN A 102 -11.52 22.37 2.09
C ASN A 102 -11.87 22.32 3.59
N ASN A 103 -12.34 23.46 4.10
CA ASN A 103 -12.95 23.57 5.42
C ASN A 103 -14.47 23.42 5.28
N THR A 104 -15.04 22.44 5.97
CA THR A 104 -16.50 22.23 6.10
C THR A 104 -17.05 22.73 7.44
N GLY A 105 -16.19 23.29 8.29
CA GLY A 105 -16.58 23.96 9.53
C GLY A 105 -17.15 25.37 9.28
N THR A 106 -17.29 26.13 10.34
CA THR A 106 -17.98 27.44 10.31
C THR A 106 -17.08 28.64 10.04
N SER A 107 -15.75 28.51 10.21
CA SER A 107 -14.79 29.57 9.86
C SER A 107 -14.72 29.75 8.34
N GLN A 108 -14.86 30.99 7.86
CA GLN A 108 -14.66 31.34 6.47
C GLN A 108 -13.21 31.78 6.23
N GLY A 109 -12.77 31.78 4.97
CA GLY A 109 -11.43 32.26 4.59
C GLY A 109 -10.27 31.38 5.05
N THR A 110 -10.54 30.17 5.56
CA THR A 110 -9.53 29.20 6.02
C THR A 110 -9.71 27.82 5.38
N GLY A 111 -8.62 27.07 5.26
CA GLY A 111 -8.61 25.66 4.88
C GLY A 111 -7.48 24.95 5.59
N LEU A 112 -7.36 23.64 5.40
CA LEU A 112 -6.33 22.80 6.01
C LEU A 112 -5.13 22.68 5.06
N TRP A 113 -3.97 23.08 5.52
CA TRP A 113 -2.69 22.86 4.85
C TRP A 113 -2.00 21.61 5.39
N LEU A 114 -1.65 20.67 4.52
CA LEU A 114 -0.96 19.44 4.85
C LEU A 114 0.46 19.44 4.26
N VAL A 115 1.43 19.10 5.09
CA VAL A 115 2.85 19.15 4.74
C VAL A 115 3.55 17.86 5.16
N HIS A 116 4.40 17.34 4.29
CA HIS A 116 5.37 16.31 4.61
C HIS A 116 6.63 16.95 5.20
N ARG A 117 7.05 16.52 6.38
CA ARG A 117 8.09 17.18 7.19
C ARG A 117 9.51 16.73 6.94
N THR A 118 9.76 15.82 6.02
CA THR A 118 11.15 15.48 5.64
C THR A 118 11.80 16.60 4.83
N THR A 119 13.11 16.71 4.92
CA THR A 119 13.88 17.72 4.17
C THR A 119 14.11 17.26 2.72
N PRO A 120 13.72 18.05 1.72
CA PRO A 120 13.01 19.32 1.82
C PRO A 120 11.53 19.15 2.22
N VAL A 121 11.05 20.05 3.08
CA VAL A 121 9.63 20.09 3.45
C VAL A 121 8.77 20.35 2.21
N SER A 122 7.68 19.59 2.03
CA SER A 122 6.85 19.68 0.84
C SER A 122 5.36 19.63 1.13
N THR A 123 4.60 20.54 0.52
CA THR A 123 3.13 20.53 0.59
C THR A 123 2.57 19.27 -0.08
N ILE A 124 1.52 18.72 0.50
CA ILE A 124 0.67 17.71 -0.12
C ILE A 124 -0.56 18.43 -0.66
N PRO A 125 -0.60 18.77 -1.97
CA PRO A 125 -1.64 19.63 -2.52
C PRO A 125 -2.96 18.88 -2.68
N ALA A 126 -4.08 19.49 -2.24
CA ALA A 126 -5.39 18.86 -2.34
C ALA A 126 -5.84 18.64 -3.80
N ASN A 127 -5.49 19.57 -4.72
CA ASN A 127 -5.79 19.50 -6.15
C ASN A 127 -4.69 18.87 -7.01
N GLY A 128 -3.62 18.35 -6.39
CA GLY A 128 -2.51 17.75 -7.11
C GLY A 128 -2.86 16.45 -7.83
N THR A 129 -2.01 16.04 -8.76
CA THR A 129 -2.07 14.69 -9.35
C THR A 129 -1.84 13.64 -8.25
N PRO A 130 -2.22 12.35 -8.46
CA PRO A 130 -1.93 11.29 -7.51
C PRO A 130 -0.45 11.25 -7.09
N ALA A 131 0.48 11.44 -8.02
CA ALA A 131 1.92 11.49 -7.71
C ALA A 131 2.30 12.65 -6.77
N GLN A 132 1.72 13.83 -6.97
CA GLN A 132 1.96 15.01 -6.11
C GLN A 132 1.36 14.86 -4.72
N ARG A 133 0.30 14.08 -4.59
CA ARG A 133 -0.39 13.79 -3.32
C ARG A 133 0.16 12.56 -2.60
N SER A 134 1.09 11.85 -3.22
CA SER A 134 1.71 10.65 -2.66
C SER A 134 3.05 10.96 -1.98
N ARG A 135 3.37 10.18 -0.94
CA ARG A 135 4.68 10.17 -0.29
C ARG A 135 5.10 8.74 -0.04
N THR A 136 6.30 8.41 -0.53
CA THR A 136 6.88 7.07 -0.34
C THR A 136 7.92 7.15 0.78
N VAL A 137 7.83 6.23 1.71
CA VAL A 137 8.80 6.07 2.80
C VAL A 137 9.28 4.63 2.86
N ALA A 138 10.55 4.44 3.22
CA ALA A 138 11.11 3.11 3.43
C ALA A 138 10.58 2.52 4.74
N THR A 139 10.45 1.20 4.78
CA THR A 139 10.15 0.47 6.01
C THR A 139 11.40 0.32 6.86
N SER A 140 11.22 0.42 8.16
CA SER A 140 12.24 0.14 9.17
C SER A 140 11.59 -0.60 10.34
N SER A 141 12.17 -1.72 10.76
CA SER A 141 11.60 -2.57 11.83
C SER A 141 10.11 -2.91 11.58
N ASN A 142 9.79 -3.32 10.37
CA ASN A 142 8.43 -3.69 9.94
C ASN A 142 7.41 -2.55 10.02
N LYS A 143 7.86 -1.29 9.98
CA LYS A 143 6.99 -0.12 10.05
C LYS A 143 7.41 0.94 9.05
N ALA A 144 6.43 1.56 8.39
CA ALA A 144 6.60 2.77 7.60
C ALA A 144 5.99 3.94 8.35
N ILE A 145 6.75 5.00 8.63
CA ILE A 145 6.31 6.17 9.39
C ILE A 145 6.46 7.40 8.50
N LEU A 146 5.36 8.11 8.28
CA LEU A 146 5.30 9.32 7.49
C LEU A 146 5.09 10.53 8.41
N PRO A 147 6.11 11.38 8.64
CA PRO A 147 6.00 12.58 9.47
C PRO A 147 5.28 13.68 8.70
N LEU A 148 4.23 14.20 9.31
CA LEU A 148 3.35 15.21 8.73
C LEU A 148 3.18 16.42 9.65
N GLN A 149 2.73 17.53 9.05
CA GLN A 149 2.28 18.70 9.77
C GLN A 149 0.96 19.19 9.12
N ALA A 150 0.00 19.53 9.95
CA ALA A 150 -1.24 20.19 9.56
C ALA A 150 -1.27 21.60 10.14
N ALA A 151 -1.83 22.54 9.41
CA ALA A 151 -2.03 23.92 9.86
C ALA A 151 -3.26 24.54 9.21
N TYR A 152 -3.81 25.56 9.86
CA TYR A 152 -4.76 26.47 9.19
C TYR A 152 -4.02 27.27 8.12
N HIS A 153 -4.65 27.49 6.98
CA HIS A 153 -4.10 28.33 5.91
C HIS A 153 -5.18 29.26 5.36
N LYS A 154 -4.78 30.50 5.02
CA LYS A 154 -5.66 31.46 4.34
C LYS A 154 -6.14 30.91 3.00
N THR A 155 -7.39 31.21 2.69
CA THR A 155 -7.95 31.11 1.34
C THR A 155 -8.15 32.50 0.75
N SER A 156 -8.87 32.65 -0.35
CA SER A 156 -9.10 33.96 -0.99
C SER A 156 -10.08 34.89 -0.23
N GLY A 157 -10.80 34.36 0.76
CA GLY A 157 -11.81 35.14 1.53
C GLY A 157 -11.28 35.75 2.82
N ALA A 158 -12.06 36.67 3.39
CA ALA A 158 -11.81 37.18 4.74
C ALA A 158 -11.96 36.04 5.78
N ILE A 159 -11.05 36.01 6.75
CA ILE A 159 -11.10 35.03 7.83
C ILE A 159 -12.17 35.43 8.84
N THR A 160 -13.03 34.50 9.19
CA THR A 160 -14.03 34.70 10.25
C THR A 160 -13.79 33.76 11.41
N GLN A 161 -14.27 34.12 12.59
CA GLN A 161 -14.32 33.24 13.73
C GLN A 161 -15.17 32.01 13.40
N GLY A 162 -14.74 30.83 13.87
CA GLY A 162 -15.48 29.57 13.67
C GLY A 162 -14.57 28.36 13.81
N THR A 163 -15.06 27.22 13.36
CA THR A 163 -14.35 25.95 13.38
C THR A 163 -13.74 25.62 12.03
N LEU A 164 -12.60 24.93 12.04
CA LEU A 164 -12.05 24.24 10.86
C LEU A 164 -12.33 22.76 11.02
N ILE A 165 -13.02 22.19 10.05
CA ILE A 165 -13.24 20.73 9.90
C ILE A 165 -12.83 20.36 8.47
N SER A 166 -11.89 19.44 8.35
CA SER A 166 -11.44 18.94 7.05
C SER A 166 -11.25 17.44 7.14
N SER A 167 -11.73 16.73 6.13
CA SER A 167 -11.60 15.27 6.05
C SER A 167 -10.83 14.87 4.82
N MET A 168 -10.00 13.84 4.96
CA MET A 168 -9.24 13.23 3.88
C MET A 168 -9.13 11.73 4.07
N THR A 169 -8.96 11.02 2.98
CA THR A 169 -8.66 9.58 2.98
C THR A 169 -7.17 9.37 2.74
N VAL A 170 -6.58 8.42 3.46
CA VAL A 170 -5.23 7.93 3.22
C VAL A 170 -5.34 6.51 2.68
N ALA A 171 -4.77 6.26 1.52
CA ALA A 171 -4.62 4.92 0.94
C ALA A 171 -3.14 4.56 0.88
N ILE A 172 -2.81 3.29 1.12
CA ILE A 172 -1.43 2.80 1.03
C ILE A 172 -1.27 1.82 -0.11
N THR A 173 -0.11 1.87 -0.77
CA THR A 173 0.41 0.84 -1.65
C THR A 173 1.85 0.53 -1.22
N TYR A 174 2.33 -0.69 -1.48
CA TYR A 174 3.63 -1.14 -0.99
C TYR A 174 4.31 -2.10 -1.96
N ASN A 175 5.61 -2.29 -1.83
CA ASN A 175 6.45 -3.19 -2.64
C ASN A 175 7.64 -3.75 -1.84
#